data_97b1781dce7c770b616816950a1c1b8d
#
_entry.id   97b1781dce7c770b616816950a1c1b8d
#
_cell.length_a   1.000
_cell.length_b   1.000
_cell.length_c   1.000
_cell.angle_alpha   90.00
_cell.angle_beta   90.00
_cell.angle_gamma   90.00
#
_symmetry.space_group_name_H-M   'P 1'
#
loop_
_entity.id
_entity.type
_entity.pdbx_description
1 polymer ?
#
loop_
_entity_poly.entity_id
_entity_poly.type
_entity_poly.pdbx_seq_one_letter_code
_entity_poly.pdbx_strand_id
1 'polypeptide(L)'
;MTGLSEFKIRKAKKRDRPYKLSDGGGLFLLVKPNGSKLWQQKYRFADKERLLSHGPYPDVSLAKARRKRDDARELIADGKDPATQKKLDKIAAEKAARTTFKLVAEEYLESLEQRGLAPATLRKQRWYLLELAKSLHRRPIGEITPAEALYLLKSIEKSGRRETARKMRTSMSAVFRLAVVTMRAETDPTSALKGALVPPKVTGRAAITDEQQFGALLRSFEDFSGWPIIVDAMKFQILTMSRPGEVRGAEKDEFDRKKGVWTIPAERMKMRREHKVPLSKQALGIVEENWPQIDGVELLFPSLVSNRKWLSENAFNSALRRMGYRKEEVTAHGFRVTASTILNSRGFDPDVIEAALAHQDTNAIRRTYNRSTYWDQRVVLMQAWADLVEEFRAAVPG
;
A
#
# COMPACT_ATOMS: atom_id res chain seq x y z
N MET A 1 -48.81 40.56 -17.15
CA MET A 1 -49.29 40.06 -15.83
C MET A 1 -48.17 40.29 -14.83
N THR A 2 -48.44 41.09 -13.80
CA THR A 2 -47.47 41.35 -12.71
C THR A 2 -47.26 40.06 -11.92
N GLY A 3 -46.03 39.59 -11.89
CA GLY A 3 -45.64 38.37 -11.12
C GLY A 3 -45.92 38.52 -9.62
N LEU A 4 -45.78 37.42 -8.87
CA LEU A 4 -45.91 37.41 -7.42
C LEU A 4 -44.84 38.29 -6.75
N SER A 5 -45.18 38.85 -5.59
CA SER A 5 -44.21 39.52 -4.71
C SER A 5 -44.10 38.76 -3.37
N GLU A 6 -42.95 38.88 -2.70
CA GLU A 6 -42.73 38.26 -1.36
C GLU A 6 -43.82 38.71 -0.36
N PHE A 7 -44.28 39.96 -0.47
CA PHE A 7 -45.36 40.48 0.36
C PHE A 7 -46.70 39.72 0.14
N LYS A 8 -47.09 39.44 -1.10
CA LYS A 8 -48.28 38.64 -1.40
C LYS A 8 -48.18 37.23 -0.92
N ILE A 9 -46.98 36.63 -1.02
CA ILE A 9 -46.71 35.26 -0.57
C ILE A 9 -46.82 35.16 0.95
N ARG A 10 -46.24 36.13 1.69
CA ARG A 10 -46.32 36.17 3.17
C ARG A 10 -47.73 36.34 3.65
N LYS A 11 -48.53 37.26 3.05
CA LYS A 11 -49.93 37.51 3.39
C LYS A 11 -50.90 36.39 2.98
N ALA A 12 -50.50 35.45 2.15
CA ALA A 12 -51.36 34.33 1.73
C ALA A 12 -51.73 33.45 2.93
N LYS A 13 -53.02 33.51 3.33
CA LYS A 13 -53.59 32.72 4.44
C LYS A 13 -54.15 31.39 3.91
N LYS A 14 -54.21 30.35 4.76
CA LYS A 14 -54.89 29.10 4.46
C LYS A 14 -56.40 29.32 4.21
N ARG A 15 -57.00 28.47 3.36
CA ARG A 15 -58.43 28.40 3.07
C ARG A 15 -58.89 26.95 3.20
N ASP A 16 -60.16 26.71 3.27
CA ASP A 16 -60.75 25.36 3.37
C ASP A 16 -60.36 24.47 2.17
N ARG A 17 -60.13 25.07 1.01
CA ARG A 17 -59.68 24.38 -0.20
C ARG A 17 -58.31 24.93 -0.64
N PRO A 18 -57.45 24.05 -1.23
CA PRO A 18 -56.18 24.49 -1.75
C PRO A 18 -56.40 25.49 -2.91
N TYR A 19 -55.56 26.52 -2.97
CA TYR A 19 -55.61 27.52 -4.06
C TYR A 19 -54.22 27.84 -4.58
N LYS A 20 -54.15 28.35 -5.81
CA LYS A 20 -52.92 28.68 -6.52
C LYS A 20 -52.72 30.18 -6.60
N LEU A 21 -51.48 30.64 -6.40
CA LEU A 21 -51.05 31.99 -6.70
C LEU A 21 -50.06 31.92 -7.86
N SER A 22 -50.42 32.37 -9.04
CA SER A 22 -49.62 32.28 -10.26
C SER A 22 -48.52 33.35 -10.28
N ASP A 23 -47.31 32.96 -10.74
CA ASP A 23 -46.16 33.86 -10.93
C ASP A 23 -45.76 34.01 -12.41
N GLY A 24 -46.37 33.27 -13.32
CA GLY A 24 -46.06 33.26 -14.75
C GLY A 24 -45.12 32.14 -15.17
N GLY A 25 -45.06 31.88 -16.48
CA GLY A 25 -44.23 30.77 -17.02
C GLY A 25 -44.61 29.38 -16.52
N GLY A 26 -45.84 29.15 -16.09
CA GLY A 26 -46.32 27.92 -15.49
C GLY A 26 -46.03 27.79 -13.99
N LEU A 27 -45.24 28.69 -13.39
CA LEU A 27 -44.91 28.69 -11.96
C LEU A 27 -46.09 29.22 -11.12
N PHE A 28 -46.41 28.53 -10.04
CA PHE A 28 -47.40 28.97 -9.06
C PHE A 28 -47.06 28.46 -7.64
N LEU A 29 -47.54 29.19 -6.64
CA LEU A 29 -47.49 28.75 -5.24
C LEU A 29 -48.82 28.10 -4.89
N LEU A 30 -48.82 26.84 -4.55
CA LEU A 30 -49.97 26.11 -4.02
C LEU A 30 -50.05 26.35 -2.51
N VAL A 31 -51.12 26.99 -2.04
CA VAL A 31 -51.43 27.14 -0.61
C VAL A 31 -52.44 26.09 -0.22
N LYS A 32 -52.04 25.20 0.71
CA LYS A 32 -52.88 24.08 1.18
C LYS A 32 -53.73 24.48 2.40
N PRO A 33 -54.82 23.73 2.72
CA PRO A 33 -55.64 23.99 3.89
C PRO A 33 -54.92 23.93 5.23
N ASN A 34 -53.85 23.13 5.33
CA ASN A 34 -52.99 23.06 6.52
C ASN A 34 -52.04 24.27 6.64
N GLY A 35 -52.09 25.24 5.70
CA GLY A 35 -51.22 26.41 5.70
C GLY A 35 -49.88 26.22 5.00
N SER A 36 -49.49 25.01 4.60
CA SER A 36 -48.26 24.79 3.86
C SER A 36 -48.32 25.39 2.46
N LYS A 37 -47.21 25.93 2.00
CA LYS A 37 -47.07 26.61 0.70
C LYS A 37 -46.02 25.86 -0.12
N LEU A 38 -46.38 25.43 -1.32
CA LEU A 38 -45.53 24.58 -2.17
C LEU A 38 -45.36 25.20 -3.56
N TRP A 39 -44.15 25.41 -3.98
CA TRP A 39 -43.85 25.87 -5.35
C TRP A 39 -44.03 24.73 -6.33
N GLN A 40 -44.84 24.95 -7.35
CA GLN A 40 -45.09 24.02 -8.44
C GLN A 40 -45.04 24.74 -9.78
N GLN A 41 -44.65 24.00 -10.83
CA GLN A 41 -44.66 24.48 -12.21
C GLN A 41 -45.45 23.51 -13.08
N LYS A 42 -46.41 24.05 -13.83
CA LYS A 42 -47.11 23.35 -14.88
C LYS A 42 -46.36 23.53 -16.18
N TYR A 43 -46.08 22.44 -16.89
CA TYR A 43 -45.35 22.48 -18.16
C TYR A 43 -45.87 21.40 -19.11
N ARG A 44 -45.54 21.52 -20.39
CA ARG A 44 -45.92 20.58 -21.44
C ARG A 44 -44.65 19.91 -21.99
N PHE A 45 -44.67 18.59 -22.08
CA PHE A 45 -43.56 17.81 -22.63
C PHE A 45 -44.13 16.61 -23.38
N ALA A 46 -43.68 16.40 -24.66
CA ALA A 46 -44.20 15.39 -25.55
C ALA A 46 -45.74 15.33 -25.56
N ASP A 47 -46.36 16.50 -25.82
CA ASP A 47 -47.80 16.73 -25.89
C ASP A 47 -48.62 16.42 -24.63
N LYS A 48 -47.94 16.08 -23.53
CA LYS A 48 -48.60 15.85 -22.25
C LYS A 48 -48.33 16.97 -21.26
N GLU A 49 -49.38 17.37 -20.56
CA GLU A 49 -49.27 18.32 -19.45
C GLU A 49 -48.72 17.60 -18.22
N ARG A 50 -47.73 18.22 -17.60
CA ARG A 50 -47.03 17.66 -16.41
C ARG A 50 -46.89 18.72 -15.32
N LEU A 51 -46.62 18.27 -14.11
CA LEU A 51 -46.44 19.09 -12.93
C LEU A 51 -45.09 18.82 -12.28
N LEU A 52 -44.26 19.85 -12.08
CA LEU A 52 -42.98 19.78 -11.39
C LEU A 52 -43.08 20.48 -10.04
N SER A 53 -42.62 19.82 -8.96
CA SER A 53 -42.51 20.43 -7.64
C SER A 53 -41.12 20.98 -7.41
N HIS A 54 -41.02 22.27 -7.03
CA HIS A 54 -39.77 22.98 -6.76
C HIS A 54 -39.38 23.02 -5.26
N GLY A 55 -40.29 22.69 -4.36
CA GLY A 55 -40.08 22.65 -2.92
C GLY A 55 -40.98 23.62 -2.13
N PRO A 56 -40.99 23.50 -0.79
CA PRO A 56 -41.84 24.32 0.07
C PRO A 56 -41.29 25.76 0.24
N TYR A 57 -42.19 26.70 0.45
CA TYR A 57 -41.87 28.03 0.96
C TYR A 57 -41.93 28.00 2.50
N PRO A 58 -40.99 28.61 3.25
CA PRO A 58 -39.95 29.54 2.81
C PRO A 58 -38.61 28.94 2.39
N ASP A 59 -38.36 27.63 2.51
CA ASP A 59 -37.07 26.99 2.18
C ASP A 59 -36.65 27.30 0.74
N VAL A 60 -37.61 27.34 -0.17
CA VAL A 60 -37.48 27.86 -1.54
C VAL A 60 -38.11 29.23 -1.62
N SER A 61 -37.30 30.29 -1.65
CA SER A 61 -37.76 31.69 -1.86
C SER A 61 -38.31 31.88 -3.25
N LEU A 62 -39.05 32.97 -3.46
CA LEU A 62 -39.58 33.36 -4.78
C LEU A 62 -38.47 33.43 -5.85
N ALA A 63 -37.35 34.06 -5.51
CA ALA A 63 -36.21 34.17 -6.42
C ALA A 63 -35.62 32.79 -6.79
N LYS A 64 -35.52 31.88 -5.82
CA LYS A 64 -35.09 30.50 -6.05
C LYS A 64 -36.10 29.70 -6.89
N ALA A 65 -37.41 29.89 -6.65
CA ALA A 65 -38.47 29.25 -7.43
C ALA A 65 -38.44 29.68 -8.90
N ARG A 66 -38.23 30.98 -9.15
CA ARG A 66 -38.08 31.52 -10.51
C ARG A 66 -36.88 30.94 -11.23
N ARG A 67 -35.71 30.89 -10.58
CA ARG A 67 -34.53 30.22 -11.15
C ARG A 67 -34.85 28.77 -11.54
N LYS A 68 -35.38 27.98 -10.61
CA LYS A 68 -35.74 26.58 -10.88
C LYS A 68 -36.77 26.43 -12.01
N ARG A 69 -37.68 27.38 -12.18
CA ARG A 69 -38.60 27.45 -13.33
C ARG A 69 -37.81 27.62 -14.64
N ASP A 70 -36.86 28.55 -14.65
CA ASP A 70 -36.09 28.88 -15.84
C ASP A 70 -35.15 27.72 -16.22
N ASP A 71 -34.47 27.11 -15.25
CA ASP A 71 -33.70 25.89 -15.43
C ASP A 71 -34.55 24.74 -16.03
N ALA A 72 -35.78 24.55 -15.52
CA ALA A 72 -36.70 23.56 -16.07
C ALA A 72 -37.14 23.85 -17.50
N ARG A 73 -37.29 25.14 -17.86
CA ARG A 73 -37.62 25.55 -19.24
C ARG A 73 -36.47 25.31 -20.20
N GLU A 74 -35.26 25.53 -19.75
CA GLU A 74 -34.03 25.22 -20.52
C GLU A 74 -33.95 23.71 -20.82
N LEU A 75 -34.14 22.86 -19.81
CA LEU A 75 -34.20 21.41 -20.01
C LEU A 75 -35.28 21.00 -21.04
N ILE A 76 -36.45 21.63 -21.00
CA ILE A 76 -37.51 21.33 -21.98
C ILE A 76 -37.11 21.77 -23.39
N ALA A 77 -36.45 22.92 -23.53
CA ALA A 77 -35.92 23.38 -24.82
C ALA A 77 -34.86 22.43 -25.39
N ASP A 78 -34.06 21.84 -24.52
CA ASP A 78 -33.08 20.78 -24.86
C ASP A 78 -33.72 19.41 -25.11
N GLY A 79 -35.04 19.27 -25.11
CA GLY A 79 -35.74 18.00 -25.32
C GLY A 79 -35.66 17.02 -24.13
N LYS A 80 -35.33 17.51 -22.93
CA LYS A 80 -35.26 16.72 -21.70
C LYS A 80 -36.45 16.99 -20.78
N ASP A 81 -37.03 15.92 -20.21
CA ASP A 81 -38.10 16.07 -19.22
C ASP A 81 -37.56 16.42 -17.83
N PRO A 82 -37.86 17.61 -17.27
CA PRO A 82 -37.32 18.02 -15.96
C PRO A 82 -37.70 17.10 -14.80
N ALA A 83 -38.88 16.47 -14.83
CA ALA A 83 -39.29 15.52 -13.80
C ALA A 83 -38.46 14.24 -13.84
N THR A 84 -38.18 13.74 -15.03
CA THR A 84 -37.31 12.58 -15.26
C THR A 84 -35.87 12.91 -14.88
N GLN A 85 -35.34 14.06 -15.29
CA GLN A 85 -33.99 14.49 -14.93
C GLN A 85 -33.81 14.57 -13.41
N LYS A 86 -34.74 15.22 -12.71
CA LYS A 86 -34.73 15.30 -11.24
C LYS A 86 -34.71 13.93 -10.55
N LYS A 87 -35.44 12.96 -11.12
CA LYS A 87 -35.42 11.56 -10.60
C LYS A 87 -34.09 10.89 -10.84
N LEU A 88 -33.51 11.08 -12.03
CA LEU A 88 -32.18 10.54 -12.36
C LEU A 88 -31.08 11.14 -11.47
N ASP A 89 -31.11 12.47 -11.28
CA ASP A 89 -30.16 13.17 -10.40
C ASP A 89 -30.24 12.66 -8.95
N LYS A 90 -31.47 12.42 -8.45
CA LYS A 90 -31.67 11.85 -7.13
C LYS A 90 -31.10 10.42 -7.01
N ILE A 91 -31.35 9.57 -8.00
CA ILE A 91 -30.79 8.21 -8.04
C ILE A 91 -29.26 8.26 -8.11
N ALA A 92 -28.70 9.14 -8.93
CA ALA A 92 -27.26 9.35 -9.04
C ALA A 92 -26.65 9.81 -7.71
N ALA A 93 -27.27 10.78 -7.04
CA ALA A 93 -26.83 11.28 -5.73
C ALA A 93 -26.90 10.18 -4.65
N GLU A 94 -27.98 9.39 -4.61
CA GLU A 94 -28.10 8.26 -3.68
C GLU A 94 -27.03 7.18 -3.94
N LYS A 95 -26.76 6.86 -5.20
CA LYS A 95 -25.69 5.94 -5.59
C LYS A 95 -24.32 6.47 -5.20
N ALA A 96 -24.06 7.75 -5.45
CA ALA A 96 -22.81 8.40 -5.07
C ALA A 96 -22.60 8.38 -3.55
N ALA A 97 -23.65 8.71 -2.78
CA ALA A 97 -23.61 8.68 -1.31
C ALA A 97 -23.31 7.28 -0.73
N ARG A 98 -23.77 6.21 -1.39
CA ARG A 98 -23.50 4.82 -1.01
C ARG A 98 -22.12 4.33 -1.44
N THR A 99 -21.50 4.98 -2.41
CA THR A 99 -20.17 4.60 -2.93
C THR A 99 -19.08 5.19 -2.03
N THR A 100 -18.80 4.50 -0.92
CA THR A 100 -17.86 4.97 0.08
C THR A 100 -16.41 4.65 -0.27
N PHE A 101 -15.44 5.36 0.35
CA PHE A 101 -14.02 5.06 0.22
C PHE A 101 -13.70 3.59 0.57
N LYS A 102 -14.30 3.06 1.65
CA LYS A 102 -14.07 1.67 2.06
C LYS A 102 -14.47 0.68 0.96
N LEU A 103 -15.65 0.85 0.37
CA LEU A 103 -16.13 -0.04 -0.70
C LEU A 103 -15.14 -0.11 -1.85
N VAL A 104 -14.68 1.04 -2.35
CA VAL A 104 -13.74 1.09 -3.47
C VAL A 104 -12.35 0.58 -3.07
N ALA A 105 -11.93 0.79 -1.83
CA ALA A 105 -10.68 0.26 -1.30
C ALA A 105 -10.70 -1.28 -1.21
N GLU A 106 -11.82 -1.88 -0.82
CA GLU A 106 -12.01 -3.34 -0.78
C GLU A 106 -11.97 -3.93 -2.20
N GLU A 107 -12.68 -3.34 -3.15
CA GLU A 107 -12.61 -3.75 -4.57
C GLU A 107 -11.17 -3.63 -5.15
N TYR A 108 -10.46 -2.57 -4.80
CA TYR A 108 -9.06 -2.42 -5.20
C TYR A 108 -8.19 -3.53 -4.61
N LEU A 109 -8.37 -3.87 -3.33
CA LEU A 109 -7.63 -4.95 -2.67
C LEU A 109 -7.93 -6.31 -3.30
N GLU A 110 -9.17 -6.59 -3.64
CA GLU A 110 -9.56 -7.80 -4.37
C GLU A 110 -8.87 -7.87 -5.75
N SER A 111 -8.80 -6.75 -6.47
CA SER A 111 -8.08 -6.69 -7.75
C SER A 111 -6.58 -6.98 -7.60
N LEU A 112 -5.96 -6.57 -6.51
CA LEU A 112 -4.56 -6.88 -6.21
C LEU A 112 -4.37 -8.37 -5.89
N GLU A 113 -5.32 -8.98 -5.21
CA GLU A 113 -5.33 -10.41 -4.88
C GLU A 113 -5.45 -11.27 -6.16
N GLN A 114 -6.40 -10.91 -7.04
CA GLN A 114 -6.57 -11.55 -8.35
C GLN A 114 -5.32 -11.44 -9.25
N ARG A 115 -4.56 -10.34 -9.14
CA ARG A 115 -3.26 -10.18 -9.83
C ARG A 115 -2.14 -11.00 -9.20
N GLY A 116 -2.41 -11.76 -8.14
CA GLY A 116 -1.44 -12.62 -7.49
C GLY A 116 -0.32 -11.86 -6.77
N LEU A 117 -0.62 -10.71 -6.14
CA LEU A 117 0.38 -10.01 -5.32
C LEU A 117 0.80 -10.87 -4.12
N ALA A 118 2.06 -10.72 -3.70
CA ALA A 118 2.58 -11.44 -2.55
C ALA A 118 1.77 -11.15 -1.27
N PRO A 119 1.47 -12.16 -0.43
CA PRO A 119 0.65 -12.01 0.77
C PRO A 119 1.13 -10.90 1.72
N ALA A 120 2.45 -10.71 1.86
CA ALA A 120 3.03 -9.65 2.68
C ALA A 120 2.70 -8.24 2.11
N THR A 121 2.67 -8.09 0.79
CA THR A 121 2.29 -6.83 0.13
C THR A 121 0.80 -6.56 0.33
N LEU A 122 -0.05 -7.57 0.17
CA LEU A 122 -1.50 -7.46 0.40
C LEU A 122 -1.80 -7.09 1.85
N ARG A 123 -1.19 -7.75 2.85
CA ARG A 123 -1.34 -7.37 4.27
C ARG A 123 -1.01 -5.91 4.50
N LYS A 124 0.04 -5.40 3.86
CA LYS A 124 0.46 -4.00 4.01
C LYS A 124 -0.50 -3.03 3.34
N GLN A 125 -1.04 -3.37 2.15
CA GLN A 125 -2.07 -2.58 1.49
C GLN A 125 -3.37 -2.56 2.30
N ARG A 126 -3.83 -3.71 2.83
CA ARG A 126 -4.96 -3.79 3.75
C ARG A 126 -4.77 -2.89 4.97
N TRP A 127 -3.59 -2.92 5.58
CA TRP A 127 -3.27 -2.07 6.72
C TRP A 127 -3.34 -0.57 6.37
N TYR A 128 -2.79 -0.13 5.22
CA TYR A 128 -2.90 1.26 4.81
C TYR A 128 -4.35 1.69 4.60
N LEU A 129 -5.12 0.90 3.87
CA LEU A 129 -6.44 1.29 3.37
C LEU A 129 -7.57 0.98 4.36
N LEU A 130 -7.45 -0.08 5.15
CA LEU A 130 -8.52 -0.50 6.07
C LEU A 130 -8.23 -0.15 7.53
N GLU A 131 -6.97 0.01 7.95
CA GLU A 131 -6.67 0.38 9.32
C GLU A 131 -6.32 1.87 9.47
N LEU A 132 -5.39 2.37 8.66
CA LEU A 132 -4.97 3.76 8.78
C LEU A 132 -5.98 4.74 8.18
N ALA A 133 -6.73 4.36 7.14
CA ALA A 133 -7.72 5.21 6.47
C ALA A 133 -9.13 5.14 7.10
N LYS A 134 -9.30 4.60 8.29
CA LYS A 134 -10.61 4.42 8.96
C LYS A 134 -11.49 5.68 8.98
N SER A 135 -10.90 6.84 9.14
CA SER A 135 -11.62 8.12 9.16
C SER A 135 -12.34 8.44 7.85
N LEU A 136 -11.89 7.87 6.72
CA LEU A 136 -12.48 8.08 5.41
C LEU A 136 -13.48 6.99 5.01
N HIS A 137 -13.58 5.89 5.76
CA HIS A 137 -14.33 4.70 5.36
C HIS A 137 -15.78 4.96 4.99
N ARG A 138 -16.46 5.83 5.74
CA ARG A 138 -17.89 6.15 5.55
C ARG A 138 -18.13 7.33 4.62
N ARG A 139 -17.05 8.00 4.17
CA ARG A 139 -17.17 9.15 3.28
C ARG A 139 -17.48 8.68 1.86
N PRO A 140 -18.44 9.29 1.15
CA PRO A 140 -18.58 9.09 -0.29
C PRO A 140 -17.27 9.43 -0.98
N ILE A 141 -16.78 8.53 -1.83
CA ILE A 141 -15.43 8.68 -2.39
C ILE A 141 -15.28 9.92 -3.26
N GLY A 142 -16.33 10.29 -3.99
CA GLY A 142 -16.34 11.48 -4.84
C GLY A 142 -16.37 12.81 -4.08
N GLU A 143 -16.66 12.80 -2.77
CA GLU A 143 -16.73 13.99 -1.92
C GLU A 143 -15.47 14.22 -1.08
N ILE A 144 -14.53 13.26 -1.07
CA ILE A 144 -13.30 13.39 -0.29
C ILE A 144 -12.42 14.47 -0.91
N THR A 145 -12.12 15.49 -0.11
CA THR A 145 -11.31 16.63 -0.53
C THR A 145 -9.81 16.41 -0.33
N PRO A 146 -8.94 17.14 -1.04
CA PRO A 146 -7.49 17.14 -0.78
C PRO A 146 -7.15 17.49 0.66
N ALA A 147 -7.92 18.38 1.31
CA ALA A 147 -7.70 18.80 2.70
C ALA A 147 -7.93 17.63 3.68
N GLU A 148 -9.00 16.85 3.50
CA GLU A 148 -9.29 15.67 4.34
C GLU A 148 -8.19 14.61 4.19
N ALA A 149 -7.77 14.32 2.95
CA ALA A 149 -6.69 13.38 2.67
C ALA A 149 -5.36 13.85 3.27
N LEU A 150 -5.03 15.15 3.14
CA LEU A 150 -3.84 15.74 3.72
C LEU A 150 -3.84 15.67 5.25
N TYR A 151 -4.96 15.99 5.89
CA TYR A 151 -5.09 15.92 7.35
C TYR A 151 -4.75 14.51 7.88
N LEU A 152 -5.31 13.48 7.26
CA LEU A 152 -5.03 12.10 7.61
C LEU A 152 -3.53 11.76 7.42
N LEU A 153 -2.95 12.10 6.28
CA LEU A 153 -1.54 11.82 6.00
C LEU A 153 -0.59 12.58 6.94
N LYS A 154 -0.92 13.83 7.26
CA LYS A 154 -0.15 14.64 8.23
C LYS A 154 -0.23 14.10 9.64
N SER A 155 -1.35 13.50 10.06
CA SER A 155 -1.44 12.85 11.38
C SER A 155 -0.47 11.67 11.52
N ILE A 156 -0.31 10.88 10.44
CA ILE A 156 0.65 9.78 10.38
C ILE A 156 2.09 10.31 10.33
N GLU A 157 2.34 11.36 9.55
CA GLU A 157 3.65 12.02 9.48
C GLU A 157 4.10 12.55 10.84
N LYS A 158 3.20 13.25 11.57
CA LYS A 158 3.45 13.78 12.92
C LYS A 158 3.79 12.69 13.95
N SER A 159 3.31 11.46 13.76
CA SER A 159 3.71 10.30 14.58
C SER A 159 5.11 9.74 14.24
N GLY A 160 5.91 10.45 13.42
CA GLY A 160 7.25 10.04 12.99
C GLY A 160 7.27 9.05 11.81
N ARG A 161 6.12 8.56 11.34
CA ARG A 161 6.01 7.53 10.31
C ARG A 161 5.95 8.11 8.89
N ARG A 162 6.94 8.93 8.51
CA ARG A 162 6.99 9.66 7.23
C ARG A 162 6.89 8.75 6.01
N GLU A 163 7.65 7.62 6.00
CA GLU A 163 7.59 6.66 4.90
C GLU A 163 6.22 5.97 4.79
N THR A 164 5.58 5.70 5.93
CA THR A 164 4.21 5.16 5.98
C THR A 164 3.22 6.13 5.36
N ALA A 165 3.28 7.42 5.73
CA ALA A 165 2.41 8.45 5.18
C ALA A 165 2.58 8.56 3.65
N ARG A 166 3.82 8.55 3.15
CA ARG A 166 4.13 8.60 1.71
C ARG A 166 3.57 7.40 0.96
N LYS A 167 3.79 6.18 1.48
CA LYS A 167 3.26 4.95 0.87
C LYS A 167 1.75 4.88 0.92
N MET A 168 1.16 5.30 2.04
CA MET A 168 -0.30 5.37 2.17
C MET A 168 -0.91 6.33 1.15
N ARG A 169 -0.32 7.53 0.93
CA ARG A 169 -0.75 8.43 -0.14
C ARG A 169 -0.79 7.71 -1.50
N THR A 170 0.26 6.93 -1.81
CA THR A 170 0.33 6.17 -3.07
C THR A 170 -0.77 5.11 -3.16
N SER A 171 -1.06 4.41 -2.06
CA SER A 171 -2.15 3.42 -2.00
C SER A 171 -3.53 4.08 -2.14
N MET A 172 -3.76 5.22 -1.46
CA MET A 172 -4.99 6.00 -1.61
C MET A 172 -5.16 6.50 -3.06
N SER A 173 -4.10 7.01 -3.69
CA SER A 173 -4.12 7.43 -5.10
C SER A 173 -4.56 6.30 -6.03
N ALA A 174 -4.14 5.06 -5.77
CA ALA A 174 -4.57 3.91 -6.56
C ALA A 174 -6.07 3.61 -6.42
N VAL A 175 -6.63 3.75 -5.21
CA VAL A 175 -8.07 3.63 -4.94
C VAL A 175 -8.85 4.73 -5.66
N PHE A 176 -8.41 5.99 -5.57
CA PHE A 176 -9.08 7.11 -6.26
C PHE A 176 -9.00 6.95 -7.79
N ARG A 177 -7.88 6.49 -8.34
CA ARG A 177 -7.79 6.19 -9.78
C ARG A 177 -8.78 5.11 -10.21
N LEU A 178 -8.98 4.07 -9.39
CA LEU A 178 -10.03 3.08 -9.65
C LEU A 178 -11.42 3.74 -9.65
N ALA A 179 -11.68 4.63 -8.69
CA ALA A 179 -12.94 5.37 -8.63
C ALA A 179 -13.15 6.26 -9.87
N VAL A 180 -12.10 6.93 -10.35
CA VAL A 180 -12.15 7.80 -11.53
C VAL A 180 -12.44 6.99 -12.79
N VAL A 181 -11.71 5.90 -13.04
CA VAL A 181 -11.91 5.08 -14.26
C VAL A 181 -13.27 4.35 -14.27
N THR A 182 -13.88 4.19 -13.08
CA THR A 182 -15.23 3.61 -12.93
C THR A 182 -16.31 4.68 -12.75
N MET A 183 -16.01 5.95 -13.02
CA MET A 183 -16.93 7.11 -12.95
C MET A 183 -17.62 7.28 -11.59
N ARG A 184 -16.92 6.96 -10.50
CA ARG A 184 -17.36 7.10 -9.10
C ARG A 184 -16.73 8.31 -8.38
N ALA A 185 -15.72 8.89 -8.98
CA ALA A 185 -15.11 10.17 -8.61
C ALA A 185 -14.65 10.89 -9.87
N GLU A 186 -14.59 12.20 -9.82
CA GLU A 186 -14.12 13.02 -10.95
C GLU A 186 -12.60 13.14 -10.98
N THR A 187 -11.97 13.19 -9.80
CA THR A 187 -10.53 13.43 -9.65
C THR A 187 -9.94 12.58 -8.52
N ASP A 188 -8.62 12.44 -8.53
CA ASP A 188 -7.84 11.91 -7.41
C ASP A 188 -7.36 13.07 -6.51
N PRO A 189 -7.97 13.28 -5.33
CA PRO A 189 -7.60 14.36 -4.42
C PRO A 189 -6.19 14.23 -3.85
N THR A 190 -5.59 13.03 -3.91
CA THR A 190 -4.23 12.79 -3.40
C THR A 190 -3.14 13.14 -4.42
N SER A 191 -3.50 13.39 -5.67
CA SER A 191 -2.55 13.77 -6.72
C SER A 191 -1.90 15.13 -6.43
N ALA A 192 -2.70 16.10 -5.97
CA ALA A 192 -2.23 17.42 -5.55
C ALA A 192 -1.32 17.39 -4.30
N LEU A 193 -1.29 16.27 -3.57
CA LEU A 193 -0.49 16.11 -2.36
C LEU A 193 0.92 15.57 -2.64
N LYS A 194 1.30 15.41 -3.90
CA LYS A 194 2.67 15.05 -4.27
C LYS A 194 3.61 16.17 -3.86
N GLY A 195 4.55 15.88 -2.94
CA GLY A 195 5.47 16.89 -2.38
C GLY A 195 4.96 17.60 -1.10
N ALA A 196 3.68 17.46 -0.73
CA ALA A 196 3.13 18.07 0.49
C ALA A 196 3.59 17.39 1.80
N LEU A 197 4.10 16.16 1.72
CA LEU A 197 4.65 15.41 2.84
C LEU A 197 6.16 15.57 2.90
N VAL A 198 6.69 15.71 4.12
CA VAL A 198 8.14 15.75 4.34
C VAL A 198 8.75 14.42 3.92
N PRO A 199 9.74 14.39 3.02
CA PRO A 199 10.36 13.15 2.62
C PRO A 199 11.04 12.47 3.83
N PRO A 200 11.01 11.13 3.93
CA PRO A 200 11.77 10.44 4.94
C PRO A 200 13.27 10.70 4.72
N LYS A 201 14.02 10.82 5.81
CA LYS A 201 15.48 10.85 5.72
C LYS A 201 15.94 9.47 5.18
N VAL A 202 16.55 9.47 4.02
CA VAL A 202 17.14 8.25 3.46
C VAL A 202 18.45 8.00 4.21
N THR A 203 18.44 7.01 5.09
CA THR A 203 19.64 6.46 5.72
C THR A 203 19.95 5.14 5.03
N GLY A 204 21.23 4.94 4.67
CA GLY A 204 21.71 3.61 4.26
C GLY A 204 21.32 2.55 5.30
N ARG A 205 21.32 1.30 4.93
CA ARG A 205 21.09 0.22 5.90
C ARG A 205 22.28 0.17 6.84
N ALA A 206 22.00 0.10 8.13
CA ALA A 206 23.03 -0.05 9.13
C ALA A 206 23.79 -1.36 8.91
N ALA A 207 25.09 -1.26 8.69
CA ALA A 207 26.00 -2.34 8.38
C ALA A 207 27.41 -2.01 8.93
N ILE A 208 28.07 -2.99 9.46
CA ILE A 208 29.48 -2.92 9.89
C ILE A 208 30.34 -3.29 8.68
N THR A 209 31.09 -2.33 8.15
CA THR A 209 31.94 -2.52 6.96
C THR A 209 33.42 -2.48 7.28
N ASP A 210 33.78 -2.11 8.50
CA ASP A 210 35.13 -2.26 9.03
C ASP A 210 35.39 -3.71 9.40
N GLU A 211 36.50 -4.27 8.93
CA GLU A 211 36.83 -5.71 9.08
C GLU A 211 37.08 -6.12 10.53
N GLN A 212 37.73 -5.25 11.34
CA GLN A 212 37.97 -5.53 12.75
C GLN A 212 36.68 -5.52 13.56
N GLN A 213 35.80 -4.53 13.34
CA GLN A 213 34.50 -4.47 13.99
C GLN A 213 33.60 -5.63 13.54
N PHE A 214 33.69 -6.03 12.27
CA PHE A 214 32.96 -7.20 11.78
C PHE A 214 33.47 -8.49 12.43
N GLY A 215 34.78 -8.66 12.59
CA GLY A 215 35.37 -9.76 13.36
C GLY A 215 34.89 -9.80 14.81
N ALA A 216 34.79 -8.61 15.46
CA ALA A 216 34.23 -8.51 16.82
C ALA A 216 32.77 -8.97 16.88
N LEU A 217 31.96 -8.61 15.88
CA LEU A 217 30.58 -9.09 15.76
C LEU A 217 30.55 -10.64 15.61
N LEU A 218 31.40 -11.21 14.78
CA LEU A 218 31.46 -12.67 14.60
C LEU A 218 31.83 -13.41 15.88
N ARG A 219 32.75 -12.88 16.67
CA ARG A 219 33.12 -13.44 18.01
C ARG A 219 31.97 -13.32 19.00
N SER A 220 31.20 -12.23 18.97
CA SER A 220 30.04 -12.09 19.86
C SER A 220 28.94 -13.13 19.64
N PHE A 221 28.95 -13.84 18.51
CA PHE A 221 28.07 -14.99 18.30
C PHE A 221 28.44 -16.19 19.14
N GLU A 222 29.71 -16.35 19.49
CA GLU A 222 30.20 -17.46 20.34
C GLU A 222 29.80 -17.26 21.80
N ASP A 223 29.82 -16.00 22.26
CA ASP A 223 29.45 -15.63 23.64
C ASP A 223 27.95 -15.48 23.85
N PHE A 224 27.17 -15.62 22.78
CA PHE A 224 25.73 -15.37 22.87
C PHE A 224 24.97 -16.50 23.55
N SER A 225 24.50 -16.26 24.77
CA SER A 225 23.71 -17.18 25.60
C SER A 225 22.27 -17.45 25.10
N GLY A 226 21.97 -17.09 23.87
CA GLY A 226 20.65 -17.29 23.23
C GLY A 226 20.56 -18.67 22.54
N TRP A 227 19.54 -18.78 21.71
CA TRP A 227 19.26 -20.06 21.01
C TRP A 227 20.28 -20.31 19.89
N PRO A 228 21.00 -21.46 19.90
CA PRO A 228 22.00 -21.76 18.90
C PRO A 228 21.49 -21.71 17.47
N ILE A 229 20.30 -22.22 17.21
CA ILE A 229 19.67 -22.24 15.88
C ILE A 229 19.55 -20.80 15.26
N ILE A 230 19.40 -19.75 16.08
CA ILE A 230 19.36 -18.37 15.58
C ILE A 230 20.76 -17.92 15.18
N VAL A 231 21.76 -18.29 15.93
CA VAL A 231 23.17 -17.99 15.64
C VAL A 231 23.60 -18.69 14.36
N ASP A 232 23.27 -19.97 14.21
CA ASP A 232 23.63 -20.76 13.02
C ASP A 232 22.92 -20.19 11.77
N ALA A 233 21.65 -19.83 11.89
CA ALA A 233 20.92 -19.15 10.81
C ALA A 233 21.54 -17.78 10.44
N MET A 234 22.07 -17.02 11.41
CA MET A 234 22.76 -15.75 11.16
C MET A 234 24.12 -15.98 10.51
N LYS A 235 24.92 -16.95 10.99
CA LYS A 235 26.19 -17.37 10.36
C LYS A 235 25.95 -17.82 8.92
N PHE A 236 24.94 -18.67 8.71
CA PHE A 236 24.56 -19.13 7.38
C PHE A 236 24.16 -17.98 6.47
N GLN A 237 23.39 -16.99 7.00
CA GLN A 237 23.05 -15.80 6.25
C GLN A 237 24.27 -14.98 5.82
N ILE A 238 25.25 -14.83 6.70
CA ILE A 238 26.50 -14.11 6.41
C ILE A 238 27.25 -14.82 5.28
N LEU A 239 27.48 -16.13 5.45
CA LEU A 239 28.23 -16.95 4.50
C LEU A 239 27.59 -17.05 3.12
N THR A 240 26.26 -17.08 3.05
CA THR A 240 25.51 -17.18 1.79
C THR A 240 25.12 -15.83 1.20
N MET A 241 25.36 -14.72 1.89
CA MET A 241 24.92 -13.38 1.53
C MET A 241 23.42 -13.31 1.20
N SER A 242 22.60 -14.24 1.73
CA SER A 242 21.16 -14.35 1.44
C SER A 242 20.33 -13.37 2.25
N ARG A 243 19.07 -13.13 1.85
CA ARG A 243 18.17 -12.26 2.62
C ARG A 243 17.68 -12.97 3.88
N PRO A 244 17.44 -12.24 4.99
CA PRO A 244 16.96 -12.86 6.24
C PRO A 244 15.72 -13.74 6.06
N GLY A 245 14.79 -13.33 5.17
CA GLY A 245 13.58 -14.10 4.89
C GLY A 245 13.84 -15.39 4.10
N GLU A 246 14.85 -15.39 3.25
CA GLU A 246 15.27 -16.57 2.49
C GLU A 246 15.83 -17.64 3.44
N VAL A 247 16.72 -17.24 4.36
CA VAL A 247 17.31 -18.14 5.34
C VAL A 247 16.29 -18.69 6.34
N ARG A 248 15.42 -17.83 6.88
CA ARG A 248 14.40 -18.26 7.86
C ARG A 248 13.39 -19.28 7.30
N GLY A 249 13.23 -19.33 6.01
CA GLY A 249 12.33 -20.27 5.36
C GLY A 249 13.08 -21.31 4.54
N ALA A 250 14.38 -21.54 4.77
CA ALA A 250 15.14 -22.58 4.07
C ALA A 250 14.62 -23.97 4.42
N GLU A 251 14.30 -24.77 3.40
CA GLU A 251 13.75 -26.11 3.50
C GLU A 251 14.76 -27.14 3.00
N LYS A 252 14.75 -28.34 3.56
CA LYS A 252 15.74 -29.37 3.27
C LYS A 252 15.78 -29.80 1.80
N ASP A 253 14.63 -29.82 1.12
CA ASP A 253 14.52 -30.19 -0.29
C ASP A 253 15.15 -29.18 -1.25
N GLU A 254 15.46 -27.97 -0.76
CA GLU A 254 16.16 -26.93 -1.52
C GLU A 254 17.68 -27.18 -1.59
N PHE A 255 18.23 -28.13 -0.83
CA PHE A 255 19.68 -28.36 -0.70
C PHE A 255 20.16 -29.64 -1.44
N ASP A 256 21.02 -29.46 -2.43
CA ASP A 256 21.84 -30.52 -2.98
C ASP A 256 23.19 -30.54 -2.20
N ARG A 257 23.23 -31.27 -1.10
CA ARG A 257 24.41 -31.34 -0.22
C ARG A 257 25.63 -31.94 -0.92
N LYS A 258 25.43 -32.87 -1.86
CA LYS A 258 26.53 -33.50 -2.61
C LYS A 258 27.20 -32.51 -3.57
N LYS A 259 26.42 -31.62 -4.17
CA LYS A 259 26.94 -30.59 -5.07
C LYS A 259 27.26 -29.27 -4.35
N GLY A 260 26.92 -29.14 -3.07
CA GLY A 260 27.10 -27.89 -2.32
C GLY A 260 26.27 -26.76 -2.89
N VAL A 261 24.99 -27.00 -3.18
CA VAL A 261 24.10 -26.00 -3.81
C VAL A 261 22.82 -25.86 -3.01
N TRP A 262 22.45 -24.63 -2.70
CA TRP A 262 21.13 -24.27 -2.20
C TRP A 262 20.31 -23.61 -3.31
N THR A 263 19.17 -24.18 -3.68
CA THR A 263 18.26 -23.68 -4.71
C THR A 263 17.04 -23.05 -4.05
N ILE A 264 16.96 -21.72 -4.04
CA ILE A 264 15.81 -20.98 -3.48
C ILE A 264 14.73 -20.87 -4.55
N PRO A 265 13.52 -21.43 -4.32
CA PRO A 265 12.46 -21.40 -5.33
C PRO A 265 11.93 -19.98 -5.58
N ALA A 266 11.38 -19.76 -6.79
CA ALA A 266 10.92 -18.46 -7.26
C ALA A 266 9.86 -17.82 -6.34
N GLU A 267 9.01 -18.62 -5.74
CA GLU A 267 7.92 -18.20 -4.84
C GLU A 267 8.42 -17.50 -3.59
N ARG A 268 9.61 -17.91 -3.11
CA ARG A 268 10.27 -17.34 -1.94
C ARG A 268 11.17 -16.15 -2.26
N MET A 269 11.52 -15.98 -3.52
CA MET A 269 12.36 -14.89 -3.98
C MET A 269 11.57 -13.60 -4.20
N LYS A 270 12.12 -12.47 -3.73
CA LYS A 270 11.50 -11.13 -3.92
C LYS A 270 11.21 -10.81 -5.39
N MET A 271 12.06 -11.30 -6.29
CA MET A 271 11.95 -11.05 -7.74
C MET A 271 11.26 -12.18 -8.49
N ARG A 272 10.70 -13.18 -7.79
CA ARG A 272 9.99 -14.34 -8.35
C ARG A 272 10.81 -15.08 -9.44
N ARG A 273 12.10 -15.28 -9.18
CA ARG A 273 13.01 -16.07 -10.00
C ARG A 273 13.81 -16.98 -9.08
N GLU A 274 13.97 -18.25 -9.47
CA GLU A 274 14.83 -19.19 -8.80
C GLU A 274 16.25 -18.62 -8.65
N HIS A 275 16.87 -18.86 -7.50
CA HIS A 275 18.24 -18.45 -7.23
C HIS A 275 19.04 -19.60 -6.65
N LYS A 276 20.11 -19.98 -7.34
CA LYS A 276 21.05 -20.98 -6.87
C LYS A 276 22.21 -20.31 -6.16
N VAL A 277 22.48 -20.74 -4.93
CA VAL A 277 23.58 -20.26 -4.08
C VAL A 277 24.61 -21.36 -3.96
N PRO A 278 25.85 -21.16 -4.45
CA PRO A 278 26.92 -22.10 -4.16
C PRO A 278 27.27 -22.00 -2.67
N LEU A 279 27.36 -23.14 -2.02
CA LEU A 279 27.72 -23.25 -0.60
C LEU A 279 29.23 -23.42 -0.44
N SER A 280 29.85 -22.55 0.35
CA SER A 280 31.21 -22.75 0.83
C SER A 280 31.28 -23.96 1.78
N LYS A 281 32.47 -24.45 2.06
CA LYS A 281 32.67 -25.54 3.03
C LYS A 281 32.06 -25.22 4.39
N GLN A 282 32.24 -23.99 4.86
CA GLN A 282 31.71 -23.50 6.13
C GLN A 282 30.17 -23.43 6.13
N ALA A 283 29.58 -22.96 5.05
CA ALA A 283 28.13 -22.91 4.91
C ALA A 283 27.52 -24.31 4.84
N LEU A 284 28.18 -25.24 4.13
CA LEU A 284 27.77 -26.64 4.07
C LEU A 284 27.86 -27.31 5.43
N GLY A 285 28.90 -27.02 6.22
CA GLY A 285 29.04 -27.51 7.61
C GLY A 285 27.83 -27.10 8.46
N ILE A 286 27.39 -25.85 8.40
CA ILE A 286 26.19 -25.41 9.12
C ILE A 286 24.93 -26.15 8.64
N VAL A 287 24.81 -26.44 7.35
CA VAL A 287 23.69 -27.23 6.82
C VAL A 287 23.71 -28.65 7.37
N GLU A 288 24.87 -29.30 7.42
CA GLU A 288 25.03 -30.64 7.97
C GLU A 288 24.70 -30.72 9.47
N GLU A 289 25.19 -29.76 10.27
CA GLU A 289 24.94 -29.67 11.71
C GLU A 289 23.46 -29.45 12.04
N ASN A 290 22.77 -28.65 11.23
CA ASN A 290 21.35 -28.30 11.43
C ASN A 290 20.40 -29.17 10.61
N TRP A 291 20.91 -30.25 9.96
CA TRP A 291 20.07 -31.09 9.11
C TRP A 291 18.95 -31.76 9.92
N PRO A 292 17.66 -31.58 9.52
CA PRO A 292 16.55 -32.18 10.25
C PRO A 292 16.69 -33.72 10.36
N GLN A 293 16.75 -34.22 11.57
CA GLN A 293 16.86 -35.67 11.87
C GLN A 293 15.48 -36.32 12.08
N ILE A 294 14.42 -35.52 12.21
CA ILE A 294 13.07 -35.98 12.51
C ILE A 294 12.23 -35.90 11.23
N ASP A 295 11.56 -36.99 10.89
CA ASP A 295 10.64 -37.04 9.76
C ASP A 295 9.51 -36.02 9.92
N GLY A 296 9.21 -35.34 8.81
CA GLY A 296 8.18 -34.26 8.78
C GLY A 296 8.67 -32.91 9.28
N VAL A 297 9.96 -32.73 9.58
CA VAL A 297 10.63 -31.44 9.77
C VAL A 297 11.31 -31.06 8.46
N GLU A 298 10.76 -30.05 7.80
CA GLU A 298 11.26 -29.62 6.48
C GLU A 298 12.21 -28.41 6.59
N LEU A 299 12.06 -27.59 7.64
CA LEU A 299 12.84 -26.36 7.81
C LEU A 299 14.24 -26.66 8.34
N LEU A 300 15.27 -26.07 7.72
CA LEU A 300 16.64 -26.11 8.22
C LEU A 300 16.79 -25.34 9.54
N PHE A 301 16.12 -24.17 9.66
CA PHE A 301 16.15 -23.33 10.85
C PHE A 301 14.73 -23.11 11.37
N PRO A 302 14.11 -24.08 12.05
CA PRO A 302 12.74 -23.97 12.54
C PRO A 302 12.60 -22.97 13.70
N SER A 303 11.38 -22.53 13.92
CA SER A 303 11.02 -21.68 15.06
C SER A 303 11.17 -22.41 16.39
N LEU A 304 11.53 -21.67 17.44
CA LEU A 304 11.66 -22.18 18.81
C LEU A 304 10.37 -22.72 19.41
N VAL A 305 9.22 -22.31 18.88
CA VAL A 305 7.89 -22.75 19.38
C VAL A 305 7.26 -23.84 18.51
N SER A 306 7.79 -24.09 17.32
CA SER A 306 7.28 -25.12 16.41
C SER A 306 8.26 -25.40 15.28
N ASN A 307 8.59 -26.67 15.09
CA ASN A 307 9.45 -27.16 14.00
C ASN A 307 8.85 -27.00 12.58
N ARG A 308 7.55 -26.61 12.50
CA ARG A 308 6.83 -26.33 11.24
C ARG A 308 6.70 -24.85 10.92
N LYS A 309 7.21 -23.97 11.78
CA LYS A 309 7.12 -22.52 11.59
C LYS A 309 8.50 -21.92 11.38
N TRP A 310 8.56 -20.91 10.53
CA TRP A 310 9.77 -20.12 10.34
C TRP A 310 10.16 -19.38 11.61
N LEU A 311 11.44 -19.10 11.78
CA LEU A 311 11.92 -18.11 12.75
C LEU A 311 11.18 -16.77 12.52
N SER A 312 10.90 -16.04 13.60
CA SER A 312 10.18 -14.77 13.51
C SER A 312 10.91 -13.75 12.63
N GLU A 313 10.18 -12.80 12.04
CA GLU A 313 10.78 -11.75 11.20
C GLU A 313 11.85 -10.93 11.93
N ASN A 314 11.73 -10.82 13.24
CA ASN A 314 12.65 -10.06 14.07
C ASN A 314 13.71 -10.90 14.78
N ALA A 315 13.73 -12.24 14.61
CA ALA A 315 14.62 -13.14 15.36
C ALA A 315 16.09 -12.68 15.31
N PHE A 316 16.63 -12.45 14.14
CA PHE A 316 18.02 -12.02 13.94
C PHE A 316 18.29 -10.62 14.53
N ASN A 317 17.44 -9.66 14.26
CA ASN A 317 17.60 -8.32 14.82
C ASN A 317 17.45 -8.30 16.34
N SER A 318 16.56 -9.12 16.90
CA SER A 318 16.41 -9.26 18.35
C SER A 318 17.65 -9.89 18.98
N ALA A 319 18.26 -10.88 18.33
CA ALA A 319 19.53 -11.47 18.78
C ALA A 319 20.66 -10.42 18.77
N LEU A 320 20.81 -9.66 17.69
CA LEU A 320 21.78 -8.57 17.61
C LEU A 320 21.59 -7.51 18.72
N ARG A 321 20.33 -7.15 19.04
CA ARG A 321 20.04 -6.21 20.17
C ARG A 321 20.45 -6.79 21.53
N ARG A 322 20.24 -8.10 21.74
CA ARG A 322 20.64 -8.80 22.95
C ARG A 322 22.16 -8.97 23.08
N MET A 323 22.89 -9.01 21.96
CA MET A 323 24.34 -8.97 21.90
C MET A 323 24.90 -7.53 22.14
N GLY A 324 24.05 -6.52 22.32
CA GLY A 324 24.45 -5.15 22.58
C GLY A 324 24.51 -4.21 21.38
N TYR A 325 24.37 -4.71 20.15
CA TYR A 325 24.44 -3.87 18.95
C TYR A 325 23.15 -3.03 18.76
N ARG A 326 23.29 -1.74 18.47
CA ARG A 326 22.16 -0.85 18.20
C ARG A 326 21.67 -1.02 16.78
N LYS A 327 20.41 -0.60 16.51
CA LYS A 327 19.79 -0.69 15.18
C LYS A 327 20.46 0.23 14.12
N GLU A 328 21.19 1.23 14.60
CA GLU A 328 21.96 2.15 13.77
C GLU A 328 23.34 1.59 13.40
N GLU A 329 23.85 0.59 14.13
CA GLU A 329 25.16 -0.04 13.91
C GLU A 329 25.05 -1.20 12.92
N VAL A 330 24.14 -2.14 13.18
CA VAL A 330 23.94 -3.30 12.32
C VAL A 330 22.52 -3.84 12.36
N THR A 331 22.11 -4.39 11.23
CA THR A 331 20.87 -5.15 11.07
C THR A 331 21.18 -6.45 10.31
N ALA A 332 20.34 -7.46 10.46
CA ALA A 332 20.48 -8.71 9.69
C ALA A 332 20.54 -8.47 8.16
N HIS A 333 19.83 -7.46 7.66
CA HIS A 333 19.94 -7.09 6.24
C HIS A 333 21.26 -6.37 5.93
N GLY A 334 21.87 -5.73 6.92
CA GLY A 334 23.18 -5.09 6.81
C GLY A 334 24.32 -6.05 6.48
N PHE A 335 24.23 -7.33 6.87
CA PHE A 335 25.25 -8.33 6.52
C PHE A 335 25.55 -8.42 5.02
N ARG A 336 24.54 -8.21 4.19
CA ARG A 336 24.73 -8.19 2.73
C ARG A 336 25.47 -6.92 2.26
N VAL A 337 25.24 -5.80 2.93
CA VAL A 337 25.99 -4.56 2.68
C VAL A 337 27.44 -4.73 3.12
N THR A 338 27.66 -5.34 4.29
CA THR A 338 29.01 -5.71 4.79
C THR A 338 29.75 -6.54 3.76
N ALA A 339 29.17 -7.67 3.33
CA ALA A 339 29.79 -8.58 2.36
C ALA A 339 30.08 -7.85 1.02
N SER A 340 29.09 -7.14 0.46
CA SER A 340 29.29 -6.39 -0.79
C SER A 340 30.39 -5.35 -0.67
N THR A 341 30.44 -4.59 0.42
CA THR A 341 31.43 -3.53 0.62
C THR A 341 32.83 -4.11 0.75
N ILE A 342 33.03 -5.12 1.60
CA ILE A 342 34.35 -5.74 1.83
C ILE A 342 34.85 -6.41 0.54
N LEU A 343 34.02 -7.19 -0.14
CA LEU A 343 34.41 -7.89 -1.37
C LEU A 343 34.79 -6.89 -2.48
N ASN A 344 34.03 -5.80 -2.66
CA ASN A 344 34.40 -4.73 -3.61
C ASN A 344 35.72 -4.07 -3.20
N SER A 345 35.95 -3.78 -1.91
CA SER A 345 37.19 -3.19 -1.42
C SER A 345 38.40 -4.12 -1.59
N ARG A 346 38.18 -5.43 -1.56
CA ARG A 346 39.19 -6.47 -1.81
C ARG A 346 39.41 -6.76 -3.29
N GLY A 347 38.73 -6.03 -4.21
CA GLY A 347 38.95 -6.11 -5.66
C GLY A 347 38.26 -7.29 -6.37
N PHE A 348 37.25 -7.94 -5.74
CA PHE A 348 36.43 -8.94 -6.42
C PHE A 348 35.54 -8.28 -7.49
N ASP A 349 35.24 -9.04 -8.55
CA ASP A 349 34.43 -8.57 -9.67
C ASP A 349 33.02 -8.13 -9.20
N PRO A 350 32.63 -6.86 -9.39
CA PRO A 350 31.34 -6.33 -8.97
C PRO A 350 30.14 -7.09 -9.58
N ASP A 351 30.24 -7.58 -10.82
CA ASP A 351 29.16 -8.31 -11.48
C ASP A 351 28.94 -9.69 -10.82
N VAL A 352 30.02 -10.33 -10.39
CA VAL A 352 29.95 -11.60 -9.66
C VAL A 352 29.34 -11.40 -8.27
N ILE A 353 29.70 -10.30 -7.59
CA ILE A 353 29.13 -9.91 -6.30
C ILE A 353 27.63 -9.64 -6.43
N GLU A 354 27.21 -8.84 -7.43
CA GLU A 354 25.80 -8.54 -7.66
C GLU A 354 24.97 -9.78 -8.02
N ALA A 355 25.57 -10.71 -8.81
CA ALA A 355 24.96 -12.00 -9.12
C ALA A 355 24.80 -12.87 -7.87
N ALA A 356 25.81 -12.91 -6.97
CA ALA A 356 25.73 -13.64 -5.70
C ALA A 356 24.66 -13.05 -4.77
N LEU A 357 24.49 -11.73 -4.78
CA LEU A 357 23.43 -11.03 -4.04
C LEU A 357 22.03 -11.20 -4.68
N ALA A 358 21.88 -11.87 -5.80
CA ALA A 358 20.62 -11.94 -6.57
C ALA A 358 20.03 -10.54 -6.84
N HIS A 359 20.89 -9.56 -7.14
CA HIS A 359 20.48 -8.25 -7.60
C HIS A 359 20.28 -8.29 -9.11
N GLN A 360 19.31 -7.53 -9.58
CA GLN A 360 19.12 -7.33 -11.03
C GLN A 360 19.92 -6.12 -11.47
N ASP A 361 20.56 -6.24 -12.63
CA ASP A 361 21.14 -5.08 -13.28
C ASP A 361 20.07 -3.98 -13.48
N THR A 362 20.32 -2.80 -12.98
CA THR A 362 19.44 -1.64 -13.11
C THR A 362 19.39 -1.13 -14.56
N ASN A 363 20.41 -1.43 -15.36
CA ASN A 363 20.41 -1.14 -16.78
C ASN A 363 19.62 -2.20 -17.56
N ALA A 364 18.45 -1.79 -18.07
CA ALA A 364 17.56 -2.68 -18.83
C ALA A 364 18.22 -3.27 -20.07
N ILE A 365 19.09 -2.53 -20.75
CA ILE A 365 19.83 -2.98 -21.94
C ILE A 365 20.84 -4.05 -21.52
N ARG A 366 21.69 -3.78 -20.54
CA ARG A 366 22.69 -4.72 -20.04
C ARG A 366 22.03 -6.02 -19.55
N ARG A 367 20.91 -5.93 -18.84
CA ARG A 367 20.11 -7.09 -18.38
C ARG A 367 19.57 -7.95 -19.55
N THR A 368 19.24 -7.33 -20.69
CA THR A 368 18.74 -8.07 -21.87
C THR A 368 19.84 -8.88 -22.53
N TYR A 369 21.06 -8.37 -22.56
CA TYR A 369 22.20 -9.01 -23.25
C TYR A 369 23.05 -9.87 -22.31
N ASN A 370 23.16 -9.56 -21.02
CA ASN A 370 23.94 -10.35 -20.07
C ASN A 370 23.03 -11.30 -19.29
N ARG A 371 22.99 -12.57 -19.73
CA ARG A 371 22.28 -13.66 -19.05
C ARG A 371 23.21 -14.58 -18.27
N SER A 372 24.47 -14.21 -18.12
CA SER A 372 25.45 -15.01 -17.37
C SER A 372 25.01 -15.12 -15.91
N THR A 373 25.08 -16.32 -15.38
CA THR A 373 24.89 -16.60 -13.94
C THR A 373 26.18 -16.48 -13.16
N TYR A 374 27.31 -16.32 -13.83
CA TYR A 374 28.67 -16.32 -13.24
C TYR A 374 28.91 -17.47 -12.27
N TRP A 375 28.38 -18.67 -12.60
CA TRP A 375 28.32 -19.79 -11.65
C TRP A 375 29.67 -20.14 -11.07
N ASP A 376 30.68 -20.41 -11.90
CA ASP A 376 32.02 -20.85 -11.45
C ASP A 376 32.72 -19.72 -10.67
N GLN A 377 32.61 -18.49 -11.13
CA GLN A 377 33.17 -17.34 -10.40
C GLN A 377 32.49 -17.15 -9.06
N ARG A 378 31.18 -17.40 -8.96
CA ARG A 378 30.45 -17.33 -7.70
C ARG A 378 30.84 -18.46 -6.74
N VAL A 379 31.12 -19.65 -7.22
CA VAL A 379 31.67 -20.75 -6.38
C VAL A 379 32.96 -20.29 -5.73
N VAL A 380 33.90 -19.73 -6.52
CA VAL A 380 35.16 -19.18 -6.01
C VAL A 380 34.91 -18.01 -5.04
N LEU A 381 34.05 -17.07 -5.39
CA LEU A 381 33.72 -15.93 -4.55
C LEU A 381 33.15 -16.32 -3.20
N MET A 382 32.21 -17.28 -3.16
CA MET A 382 31.53 -17.70 -1.94
C MET A 382 32.50 -18.45 -1.00
N GLN A 383 33.44 -19.23 -1.52
CA GLN A 383 34.49 -19.85 -0.70
C GLN A 383 35.45 -18.78 -0.18
N ALA A 384 35.94 -17.89 -1.03
CA ALA A 384 36.84 -16.79 -0.61
C ALA A 384 36.18 -15.89 0.46
N TRP A 385 34.90 -15.57 0.30
CA TRP A 385 34.17 -14.83 1.32
C TRP A 385 34.07 -15.55 2.66
N ALA A 386 33.83 -16.87 2.64
CA ALA A 386 33.76 -17.66 3.85
C ALA A 386 35.10 -17.75 4.56
N ASP A 387 36.20 -17.87 3.81
CA ASP A 387 37.57 -17.88 4.35
C ASP A 387 37.92 -16.51 4.99
N LEU A 388 37.55 -15.40 4.35
CA LEU A 388 37.67 -14.05 4.92
C LEU A 388 36.87 -13.88 6.21
N VAL A 389 35.64 -14.42 6.27
CA VAL A 389 34.82 -14.39 7.50
C VAL A 389 35.53 -15.13 8.65
N GLU A 390 36.16 -16.25 8.38
CA GLU A 390 36.95 -16.97 9.40
C GLU A 390 38.21 -16.20 9.81
N GLU A 391 38.92 -15.61 8.85
CA GLU A 391 40.08 -14.74 9.09
C GLU A 391 39.69 -13.57 10.03
N PHE A 392 38.62 -12.85 9.73
CA PHE A 392 38.16 -11.73 10.56
C PHE A 392 37.74 -12.19 11.97
N ARG A 393 37.12 -13.35 12.08
CA ARG A 393 36.76 -13.94 13.37
C ARG A 393 37.99 -14.28 14.21
N ALA A 394 39.02 -14.87 13.57
CA ALA A 394 40.24 -15.30 14.24
C ALA A 394 41.18 -14.13 14.59
N ALA A 395 41.10 -13.02 13.86
CA ALA A 395 41.93 -11.85 14.14
C ALA A 395 41.59 -11.24 15.51
N VAL A 396 42.58 -11.26 16.42
CA VAL A 396 42.46 -10.61 17.74
C VAL A 396 42.81 -9.14 17.57
N PRO A 397 42.00 -8.21 18.09
CA PRO A 397 42.40 -6.82 18.14
C PRO A 397 43.69 -6.66 18.93
N GLY A 398 44.70 -6.05 18.33
CA GLY A 398 45.92 -5.67 19.04
C GLY A 398 45.67 -4.59 20.09
#